data_be2e5138c77265960e75ab160798db9c
#
_entry.id   be2e5138c77265960e75ab160798db9c
#
_cell.length_a   1.000
_cell.length_b   1.000
_cell.length_c   1.000
_cell.angle_alpha   90.00
_cell.angle_beta   90.00
_cell.angle_gamma   90.00
#
_symmetry.space_group_name_H-M   'P 1'
#
loop_
_entity.id
_entity.type
_entity.pdbx_description
1 polymer ?
#
loop_
_entity_poly.entity_id
_entity_poly.type
_entity_poly.pdbx_seq_one_letter_code
_entity_poly.pdbx_strand_id
1 'polypeptide(L)'
;MNNSASFNYIDGVAFHCYAGDVSAQSTVKALYPTKDIYFTECSGTFSLGDFQSNLLWNVNNLVIGATRNWAKTVLLWNLALDEKGNPNVGGCRNCRGVVTINSQDGSITKNEEYYTLAHFGRVSVRGAYRVNSTESFGNLRSVAYLNPDQSRAMIVTNDGPNATPFSVQEGSRIFYYTIPKFSVVSFYWVQPKSTT
;
A
#
# COMPACT_ATOMS: atom_id res chain seq x y z
N MET A 1 9.89 -10.18 22.37
CA MET A 1 8.77 -9.91 23.29
C MET A 1 8.60 -10.98 24.39
N ASN A 2 9.60 -11.79 24.64
CA ASN A 2 9.52 -12.84 25.66
C ASN A 2 9.73 -12.34 27.11
N ASN A 3 9.99 -11.04 27.30
CA ASN A 3 10.11 -10.45 28.64
C ASN A 3 8.79 -9.81 29.03
N SER A 4 8.08 -10.40 29.99
CA SER A 4 6.77 -9.95 30.45
C SER A 4 6.81 -8.54 31.07
N ALA A 5 7.95 -8.13 31.64
CA ALA A 5 8.10 -6.80 32.23
C ALA A 5 8.11 -5.68 31.16
N SER A 6 8.69 -5.91 29.98
CA SER A 6 8.73 -4.92 28.90
C SER A 6 7.50 -4.97 27.99
N PHE A 7 6.76 -6.07 27.97
CA PHE A 7 5.62 -6.28 27.07
C PHE A 7 4.56 -5.18 27.18
N ASN A 8 4.28 -4.72 28.39
CA ASN A 8 3.27 -3.69 28.64
C ASN A 8 3.66 -2.29 28.14
N TYR A 9 4.95 -2.06 27.86
CA TYR A 9 5.49 -0.79 27.38
C TYR A 9 5.68 -0.77 25.85
N ILE A 10 5.28 -1.84 25.15
CA ILE A 10 5.38 -1.94 23.68
C ILE A 10 3.99 -1.93 23.11
N ASP A 11 3.64 -0.92 22.30
CA ASP A 11 2.35 -0.81 21.65
C ASP A 11 2.23 -1.67 20.39
N GLY A 12 3.33 -1.84 19.66
CA GLY A 12 3.34 -2.59 18.42
C GLY A 12 4.74 -2.83 17.85
N VAL A 13 4.77 -3.38 16.64
CA VAL A 13 6.00 -3.70 15.90
C VAL A 13 5.98 -2.99 14.55
N ALA A 14 7.09 -2.34 14.22
CA ALA A 14 7.32 -1.69 12.94
C ALA A 14 8.11 -2.59 12.00
N PHE A 15 7.69 -2.66 10.75
CA PHE A 15 8.30 -3.44 9.69
C PHE A 15 8.77 -2.56 8.54
N HIS A 16 9.79 -3.03 7.84
CA HIS A 16 10.35 -2.44 6.63
C HIS A 16 10.35 -3.47 5.50
N CYS A 17 10.67 -3.04 4.26
CA CYS A 17 10.60 -3.89 3.06
C CYS A 17 11.94 -4.54 2.66
N TYR A 18 13.01 -4.37 3.42
CA TYR A 18 14.36 -4.66 2.94
C TYR A 18 14.78 -6.13 3.06
N ALA A 19 14.04 -6.94 3.80
CA ALA A 19 14.29 -8.38 3.91
C ALA A 19 13.03 -9.13 4.38
N GLY A 20 12.98 -10.42 4.09
CA GLY A 20 11.90 -11.30 4.51
C GLY A 20 10.66 -11.19 3.63
N ASP A 21 9.56 -11.67 4.15
CA ASP A 21 8.24 -11.68 3.49
C ASP A 21 7.22 -10.92 4.33
N VAL A 22 6.29 -10.25 3.68
CA VAL A 22 5.26 -9.42 4.32
C VAL A 22 4.37 -10.20 5.29
N SER A 23 4.23 -11.52 5.10
CA SER A 23 3.47 -12.42 6.00
C SER A 23 4.06 -12.53 7.41
N ALA A 24 5.33 -12.12 7.61
CA ALA A 24 5.94 -12.03 8.94
C ALA A 24 5.14 -11.12 9.88
N GLN A 25 4.46 -10.11 9.35
CA GLN A 25 3.55 -9.26 10.11
C GLN A 25 2.38 -10.06 10.71
N SER A 26 1.76 -10.94 9.93
CA SER A 26 0.70 -11.83 10.41
C SER A 26 1.20 -12.83 11.44
N THR A 27 2.43 -13.34 11.31
CA THR A 27 3.05 -14.20 12.31
C THR A 27 3.18 -13.49 13.66
N VAL A 28 3.66 -12.24 13.66
CA VAL A 28 3.75 -11.44 14.88
C VAL A 28 2.35 -11.12 15.44
N LYS A 29 1.39 -10.78 14.60
CA LYS A 29 0.02 -10.51 15.04
C LYS A 29 -0.65 -11.73 15.66
N ALA A 30 -0.42 -12.93 15.12
CA ALA A 30 -0.95 -14.17 15.67
C ALA A 30 -0.35 -14.50 17.06
N LEU A 31 0.95 -14.25 17.23
CA LEU A 31 1.62 -14.46 18.53
C LEU A 31 1.25 -13.40 19.57
N TYR A 32 0.97 -12.18 19.14
CA TYR A 32 0.69 -11.04 20.01
C TYR A 32 -0.54 -10.27 19.53
N PRO A 33 -1.75 -10.83 19.65
CA PRO A 33 -2.97 -10.27 19.03
C PRO A 33 -3.37 -8.89 19.54
N THR A 34 -2.91 -8.49 20.72
CA THR A 34 -3.17 -7.16 21.30
C THR A 34 -2.20 -6.09 20.79
N LYS A 35 -1.11 -6.49 20.12
CA LYS A 35 -0.10 -5.56 19.63
C LYS A 35 -0.38 -5.12 18.21
N ASP A 36 -0.06 -3.88 17.94
CA ASP A 36 -0.26 -3.28 16.63
C ASP A 36 0.89 -3.60 15.67
N ILE A 37 0.57 -3.62 14.38
CA ILE A 37 1.54 -3.78 13.30
C ILE A 37 1.59 -2.47 12.52
N TYR A 38 2.79 -1.98 12.27
CA TYR A 38 3.06 -0.80 11.49
C TYR A 38 4.03 -1.13 10.36
N PHE A 39 3.80 -0.58 9.18
CA PHE A 39 4.78 -0.59 8.11
C PHE A 39 5.35 0.82 7.98
N THR A 40 6.61 1.01 8.37
CA THR A 40 7.14 2.35 8.64
C THR A 40 8.25 2.79 7.70
N GLU A 41 8.72 1.93 6.79
CA GLU A 41 9.76 2.31 5.85
C GLU A 41 9.84 1.39 4.63
N CYS A 42 9.93 1.99 3.48
CA CYS A 42 10.42 1.40 2.23
C CYS A 42 10.92 2.52 1.33
N SER A 43 12.08 2.33 0.70
CA SER A 43 12.64 3.30 -0.24
C SER A 43 12.66 2.74 -1.65
N GLY A 44 12.16 3.49 -2.61
CA GLY A 44 12.51 3.29 -4.01
C GLY A 44 13.96 3.66 -4.28
N THR A 45 14.53 3.13 -5.35
CA THR A 45 15.87 3.49 -5.81
C THR A 45 15.85 3.80 -7.31
N PHE A 46 16.83 4.58 -7.76
CA PHE A 46 17.00 4.87 -9.21
C PHE A 46 17.41 3.64 -10.03
N SER A 47 17.85 2.56 -9.38
CA SER A 47 18.29 1.33 -10.04
C SER A 47 17.18 0.27 -10.20
N LEU A 48 16.02 0.49 -9.62
CA LEU A 48 14.88 -0.43 -9.76
C LEU A 48 14.26 -0.27 -11.16
N GLY A 49 13.88 -1.35 -11.76
CA GLY A 49 13.19 -1.55 -13.03
C GLY A 49 12.44 -0.38 -13.69
N ASP A 50 11.47 -0.69 -14.50
CA ASP A 50 10.61 0.34 -15.10
C ASP A 50 9.51 0.81 -14.13
N PHE A 51 8.91 1.96 -14.44
CA PHE A 51 7.84 2.60 -13.66
C PHE A 51 6.70 1.63 -13.34
N GLN A 52 6.27 0.86 -14.33
CA GLN A 52 5.13 -0.04 -14.22
C GLN A 52 5.40 -1.18 -13.25
N SER A 53 6.55 -1.84 -13.39
CA SER A 53 6.96 -2.94 -12.50
C SER A 53 7.12 -2.47 -11.06
N ASN A 54 7.71 -1.29 -10.85
CA ASN A 54 7.89 -0.69 -9.53
C ASN A 54 6.57 -0.30 -8.90
N LEU A 55 5.66 0.33 -9.65
CA LEU A 55 4.33 0.68 -9.14
C LEU A 55 3.56 -0.57 -8.70
N LEU A 56 3.55 -1.62 -9.52
CA LEU A 56 2.87 -2.87 -9.19
C LEU A 56 3.49 -3.54 -7.97
N TRP A 57 4.83 -3.59 -7.90
CA TRP A 57 5.51 -4.14 -6.73
C TRP A 57 5.15 -3.37 -5.45
N ASN A 58 5.20 -2.05 -5.51
CA ASN A 58 4.86 -1.19 -4.38
C ASN A 58 3.41 -1.41 -3.92
N VAL A 59 2.45 -1.38 -4.82
CA VAL A 59 1.04 -1.56 -4.45
C VAL A 59 0.79 -2.97 -3.94
N ASN A 60 1.34 -4.00 -4.57
CA ASN A 60 1.15 -5.39 -4.15
C ASN A 60 1.78 -5.68 -2.78
N ASN A 61 2.96 -5.15 -2.49
CA ASN A 61 3.66 -5.46 -1.24
C ASN A 61 3.36 -4.45 -0.13
N LEU A 62 3.35 -3.15 -0.43
CA LEU A 62 3.24 -2.12 0.59
C LEU A 62 1.79 -1.77 0.92
N VAL A 63 0.90 -1.71 -0.08
CA VAL A 63 -0.51 -1.39 0.15
C VAL A 63 -1.31 -2.65 0.42
N ILE A 64 -1.43 -3.53 -0.57
CA ILE A 64 -2.23 -4.76 -0.45
C ILE A 64 -1.58 -5.69 0.58
N GLY A 65 -0.31 -6.01 0.41
CA GLY A 65 0.41 -6.96 1.26
C GLY A 65 0.45 -6.51 2.72
N ALA A 66 0.99 -5.32 3.00
CA ALA A 66 1.14 -4.87 4.38
C ALA A 66 -0.21 -4.74 5.10
N THR A 67 -1.24 -4.16 4.45
CA THR A 67 -2.54 -3.97 5.11
C THR A 67 -3.32 -5.28 5.26
N ARG A 68 -3.17 -6.24 4.34
CA ARG A 68 -3.71 -7.59 4.53
C ARG A 68 -3.03 -8.32 5.67
N ASN A 69 -1.77 -8.00 5.93
CA ASN A 69 -1.00 -8.53 7.05
C ASN A 69 -1.00 -7.61 8.28
N TRP A 70 -2.11 -6.90 8.51
CA TRP A 70 -2.44 -6.15 9.74
C TRP A 70 -1.75 -4.80 9.90
N ALA A 71 -0.98 -4.31 8.95
CA ALA A 71 -0.37 -2.98 9.07
C ALA A 71 -1.44 -1.89 9.12
N LYS A 72 -1.31 -1.00 10.11
CA LYS A 72 -2.17 0.18 10.30
C LYS A 72 -1.66 1.40 9.54
N THR A 73 -0.41 1.36 9.08
CA THR A 73 0.25 2.46 8.34
C THR A 73 1.07 1.90 7.21
N VAL A 74 1.27 2.73 6.18
CA VAL A 74 2.26 2.52 5.13
C VAL A 74 3.04 3.83 4.98
N LEU A 75 4.30 3.83 5.42
CA LEU A 75 5.20 4.97 5.33
C LEU A 75 6.36 4.64 4.39
N LEU A 76 6.78 5.64 3.63
CA LEU A 76 7.94 5.56 2.75
C LEU A 76 9.08 6.39 3.30
N TRP A 77 10.33 6.05 2.89
CA TRP A 77 11.54 6.60 3.47
C TRP A 77 11.65 8.11 3.35
N ASN A 78 11.51 8.68 2.15
CA ASN A 78 11.70 10.11 1.91
C ASN A 78 10.54 10.72 1.13
N LEU A 79 10.15 11.95 1.51
CA LEU A 79 9.17 12.71 0.74
C LEU A 79 9.78 13.24 -0.56
N ALA A 80 10.96 13.84 -0.49
CA ALA A 80 11.59 14.48 -1.64
C ALA A 80 13.12 14.38 -1.58
N LEU A 81 13.72 13.98 -2.68
CA LEU A 81 15.16 14.01 -2.91
C LEU A 81 15.43 14.59 -4.29
N ASP A 82 16.67 15.02 -4.55
CA ASP A 82 17.09 15.41 -5.90
C ASP A 82 17.39 14.19 -6.79
N GLU A 83 17.75 14.43 -8.04
CA GLU A 83 18.10 13.41 -9.03
C GLU A 83 19.38 12.62 -8.69
N LYS A 84 20.11 13.02 -7.65
CA LYS A 84 21.31 12.36 -7.12
C LYS A 84 21.07 11.72 -5.76
N GLY A 85 19.81 11.72 -5.28
CA GLY A 85 19.44 11.19 -3.98
C GLY A 85 19.84 12.08 -2.80
N ASN A 86 20.02 13.39 -3.00
CA ASN A 86 20.31 14.34 -1.93
C ASN A 86 19.04 15.09 -1.46
N PRO A 87 19.06 15.66 -0.23
CA PRO A 87 20.18 15.62 0.72
C PRO A 87 20.35 14.25 1.37
N ASN A 88 21.59 13.76 1.43
CA ASN A 88 21.95 12.60 2.26
C ASN A 88 23.27 12.87 3.00
N VAL A 89 23.40 12.29 4.19
CA VAL A 89 24.59 12.42 5.04
C VAL A 89 25.14 11.02 5.31
N GLY A 90 25.57 10.33 4.24
CA GLY A 90 26.18 9.01 4.32
C GLY A 90 25.20 7.83 4.34
N GLY A 91 23.92 8.04 4.05
CA GLY A 91 22.90 6.99 3.89
C GLY A 91 22.84 6.40 2.48
N CYS A 92 21.67 5.98 2.07
CA CYS A 92 21.41 5.43 0.73
C CYS A 92 21.63 6.49 -0.36
N ARG A 93 22.68 6.33 -1.16
CA ARG A 93 23.04 7.30 -2.20
C ARG A 93 22.25 7.18 -3.51
N ASN A 94 21.56 6.05 -3.72
CA ASN A 94 20.72 5.84 -4.89
C ASN A 94 19.22 5.75 -4.54
N CYS A 95 18.86 6.05 -3.29
CA CYS A 95 17.47 6.18 -2.89
C CYS A 95 16.83 7.38 -3.57
N ARG A 96 15.53 7.26 -3.87
CA ARG A 96 14.72 8.39 -4.36
C ARG A 96 13.57 8.67 -3.39
N GLY A 97 13.08 9.90 -3.44
CA GLY A 97 11.90 10.31 -2.68
C GLY A 97 10.59 9.86 -3.35
N VAL A 98 9.49 10.13 -2.67
CA VAL A 98 8.14 10.06 -3.26
C VAL A 98 8.04 10.97 -4.49
N VAL A 99 8.73 12.10 -4.44
CA VAL A 99 8.98 12.99 -5.57
C VAL A 99 10.48 13.23 -5.73
N THR A 100 10.90 13.50 -6.96
CA THR A 100 12.25 14.00 -7.27
C THR A 100 12.17 15.46 -7.63
N ILE A 101 12.99 16.30 -6.98
CA ILE A 101 13.11 17.73 -7.29
C ILE A 101 14.41 17.93 -8.06
N ASN A 102 14.32 18.37 -9.32
CA ASN A 102 15.49 18.64 -10.12
C ASN A 102 16.29 19.80 -9.52
N SER A 103 17.55 19.55 -9.19
CA SER A 103 18.42 20.52 -8.53
C SER A 103 18.81 21.72 -9.41
N GLN A 104 18.57 21.67 -10.73
CA GLN A 104 18.93 22.72 -11.67
C GLN A 104 17.80 23.72 -11.91
N ASP A 105 16.56 23.23 -12.04
CA ASP A 105 15.43 24.06 -12.44
C ASP A 105 14.25 24.01 -11.45
N GLY A 106 14.33 23.19 -10.39
CA GLY A 106 13.29 23.04 -9.39
C GLY A 106 12.06 22.25 -9.87
N SER A 107 12.08 21.66 -11.06
CA SER A 107 10.96 20.85 -11.56
C SER A 107 10.73 19.62 -10.70
N ILE A 108 9.46 19.21 -10.57
CA ILE A 108 9.06 18.09 -9.70
C ILE A 108 8.60 16.92 -10.55
N THR A 109 9.26 15.78 -10.40
CA THR A 109 8.85 14.50 -10.95
C THR A 109 8.17 13.67 -9.86
N LYS A 110 6.96 13.19 -10.14
CA LYS A 110 6.24 12.22 -9.27
C LYS A 110 6.74 10.82 -9.59
N ASN A 111 7.34 10.16 -8.60
CA ASN A 111 7.83 8.80 -8.73
C ASN A 111 6.71 7.78 -8.48
N GLU A 112 6.97 6.49 -8.68
CA GLU A 112 6.00 5.41 -8.45
C GLU A 112 5.47 5.40 -7.02
N GLU A 113 6.31 5.82 -6.07
CA GLU A 113 5.97 5.99 -4.66
C GLU A 113 4.83 6.99 -4.47
N TYR A 114 4.80 8.08 -5.24
CA TYR A 114 3.71 9.05 -5.23
C TYR A 114 2.39 8.39 -5.63
N TYR A 115 2.39 7.63 -6.71
CA TYR A 115 1.19 6.98 -7.21
C TYR A 115 0.74 5.83 -6.30
N THR A 116 1.69 5.11 -5.69
CA THR A 116 1.40 4.10 -4.66
C THR A 116 0.61 4.71 -3.50
N LEU A 117 1.09 5.81 -2.94
CA LEU A 117 0.40 6.52 -1.86
C LEU A 117 -0.92 7.13 -2.33
N ALA A 118 -0.99 7.64 -3.56
CA ALA A 118 -2.20 8.22 -4.12
C ALA A 118 -3.32 7.19 -4.30
N HIS A 119 -3.01 5.98 -4.78
CA HIS A 119 -3.98 4.89 -4.90
C HIS A 119 -4.57 4.50 -3.56
N PHE A 120 -3.79 4.55 -2.49
CA PHE A 120 -4.26 4.22 -1.15
C PHE A 120 -4.94 5.41 -0.47
N GLY A 121 -4.24 6.52 -0.31
CA GLY A 121 -4.68 7.65 0.51
C GLY A 121 -5.86 8.44 -0.07
N ARG A 122 -6.15 8.28 -1.37
CA ARG A 122 -7.29 8.96 -2.01
C ARG A 122 -8.62 8.28 -1.74
N VAL A 123 -8.64 6.97 -1.52
CA VAL A 123 -9.87 6.18 -1.39
C VAL A 123 -10.06 5.60 0.01
N SER A 124 -8.98 5.36 0.75
CA SER A 124 -8.97 4.86 2.12
C SER A 124 -8.56 6.00 3.06
N VAL A 125 -9.46 6.43 3.93
CA VAL A 125 -9.21 7.56 4.82
C VAL A 125 -8.80 7.10 6.22
N ARG A 126 -8.25 8.00 7.02
CA ARG A 126 -7.90 7.70 8.41
C ARG A 126 -9.11 7.15 9.18
N GLY A 127 -8.91 6.02 9.85
CA GLY A 127 -9.97 5.30 10.57
C GLY A 127 -10.70 4.27 9.72
N ALA A 128 -10.31 4.06 8.46
CA ALA A 128 -10.85 2.97 7.65
C ALA A 128 -10.45 1.60 8.22
N TYR A 129 -11.34 0.63 8.06
CA TYR A 129 -11.09 -0.77 8.43
C TYR A 129 -10.93 -1.61 7.17
N ARG A 130 -9.90 -2.44 7.13
CA ARG A 130 -9.83 -3.49 6.11
C ARG A 130 -10.98 -4.47 6.32
N VAL A 131 -11.75 -4.69 5.28
CA VAL A 131 -12.85 -5.68 5.29
C VAL A 131 -12.44 -6.96 4.57
N ASN A 132 -13.17 -8.05 4.86
CA ASN A 132 -12.96 -9.31 4.14
C ASN A 132 -13.31 -9.12 2.66
N SER A 133 -12.40 -9.53 1.80
CA SER A 133 -12.55 -9.45 0.34
C SER A 133 -11.66 -10.51 -0.32
N THR A 134 -11.98 -10.91 -1.54
CA THR A 134 -11.12 -11.77 -2.35
C THR A 134 -9.72 -11.17 -2.43
N GLU A 135 -8.71 -11.96 -2.10
CA GLU A 135 -7.33 -11.51 -2.09
C GLU A 135 -6.71 -11.53 -3.48
N SER A 136 -6.88 -12.65 -4.17
CA SER A 136 -6.32 -12.86 -5.49
C SER A 136 -7.26 -13.68 -6.37
N PHE A 137 -7.21 -13.41 -7.67
CA PHE A 137 -7.89 -14.18 -8.70
C PHE A 137 -7.06 -14.10 -9.99
N GLY A 138 -6.42 -15.20 -10.38
CA GLY A 138 -5.46 -15.19 -11.49
C GLY A 138 -4.31 -14.20 -11.22
N ASN A 139 -4.13 -13.25 -12.13
CA ASN A 139 -3.14 -12.17 -12.02
C ASN A 139 -3.67 -10.92 -11.28
N LEU A 140 -4.87 -10.98 -10.73
CA LEU A 140 -5.43 -9.88 -9.96
C LEU A 140 -5.14 -10.06 -8.47
N ARG A 141 -4.76 -8.97 -7.81
CA ARG A 141 -4.69 -8.87 -6.35
C ARG A 141 -5.53 -7.70 -5.89
N SER A 142 -6.12 -7.80 -4.71
CA SER A 142 -6.98 -6.74 -4.21
C SER A 142 -6.99 -6.62 -2.70
N VAL A 143 -7.43 -5.48 -2.22
CA VAL A 143 -7.79 -5.23 -0.82
C VAL A 143 -8.95 -4.26 -0.77
N ALA A 144 -9.85 -4.43 0.20
CA ALA A 144 -11.00 -3.56 0.38
C ALA A 144 -11.07 -2.99 1.80
N TYR A 145 -11.63 -1.78 1.91
CA TYR A 145 -11.77 -1.04 3.16
C TYR A 145 -13.18 -0.48 3.30
N LEU A 146 -13.61 -0.38 4.55
CA LEU A 146 -14.77 0.37 4.99
C LEU A 146 -14.30 1.67 5.64
N ASN A 147 -14.64 2.80 5.06
CA ASN A 147 -14.34 4.11 5.59
C ASN A 147 -15.31 4.49 6.73
N PRO A 148 -14.94 5.44 7.63
CA PRO A 148 -15.80 5.88 8.72
C PRO A 148 -17.15 6.46 8.25
N ASP A 149 -17.20 7.06 7.07
CA ASP A 149 -18.42 7.60 6.43
C ASP A 149 -19.30 6.51 5.78
N GLN A 150 -18.97 5.24 6.00
CA GLN A 150 -19.62 4.07 5.42
C GLN A 150 -19.41 3.92 3.91
N SER A 151 -18.53 4.69 3.29
CA SER A 151 -18.09 4.43 1.93
C SER A 151 -17.16 3.22 1.86
N ARG A 152 -17.04 2.64 0.68
CA ARG A 152 -16.13 1.53 0.39
C ARG A 152 -14.99 2.02 -0.46
N ALA A 153 -13.84 1.47 -0.19
CA ALA A 153 -12.65 1.63 -1.01
C ALA A 153 -12.12 0.26 -1.42
N MET A 154 -11.68 0.11 -2.64
CA MET A 154 -11.04 -1.11 -3.12
C MET A 154 -9.88 -0.76 -4.04
N ILE A 155 -8.77 -1.44 -3.86
CA ILE A 155 -7.60 -1.31 -4.71
C ILE A 155 -7.36 -2.66 -5.36
N VAL A 156 -7.21 -2.66 -6.69
CA VAL A 156 -6.98 -3.87 -7.49
C VAL A 156 -5.77 -3.63 -8.38
N THR A 157 -4.89 -4.62 -8.43
CA THR A 157 -3.77 -4.69 -9.38
C THR A 157 -4.01 -5.79 -10.40
N ASN A 158 -3.48 -5.60 -11.60
CA ASN A 158 -3.32 -6.64 -12.60
C ASN A 158 -1.84 -6.71 -12.96
N ASP A 159 -1.14 -7.77 -12.54
CA ASP A 159 0.27 -8.01 -12.86
C ASP A 159 0.43 -8.93 -14.10
N GLY A 160 -0.67 -9.27 -14.77
CA GLY A 160 -0.69 -10.06 -15.98
C GLY A 160 -0.54 -9.26 -17.26
N PRO A 161 -0.15 -9.95 -18.37
CA PRO A 161 0.12 -9.34 -19.68
C PRO A 161 -1.14 -8.98 -20.47
N ASN A 162 -2.33 -9.31 -19.97
CA ASN A 162 -3.61 -9.09 -20.66
C ASN A 162 -4.55 -8.23 -19.81
N ALA A 163 -5.39 -7.45 -20.49
CA ALA A 163 -6.54 -6.82 -19.83
C ALA A 163 -7.48 -7.91 -19.30
N THR A 164 -7.92 -7.76 -18.05
CA THR A 164 -8.67 -8.82 -17.35
C THR A 164 -10.03 -8.29 -16.86
N PRO A 165 -11.14 -8.86 -17.34
CA PRO A 165 -12.45 -8.54 -16.81
C PRO A 165 -12.64 -9.16 -15.43
N PHE A 166 -13.27 -8.41 -14.52
CA PHE A 166 -13.70 -8.91 -13.22
C PHE A 166 -14.95 -8.19 -12.74
N SER A 167 -15.55 -8.71 -11.70
CA SER A 167 -16.68 -8.07 -11.05
C SER A 167 -16.40 -7.90 -9.55
N VAL A 168 -16.99 -6.86 -8.99
CA VAL A 168 -17.03 -6.63 -7.54
C VAL A 168 -18.46 -6.77 -7.09
N GLN A 169 -18.69 -7.66 -6.14
CA GLN A 169 -20.01 -7.91 -5.57
C GLN A 169 -20.01 -7.54 -4.08
N GLU A 170 -20.99 -6.75 -3.68
CA GLU A 170 -21.30 -6.47 -2.27
C GLU A 170 -22.80 -6.68 -2.02
N GLY A 171 -23.14 -7.75 -1.32
CA GLY A 171 -24.53 -8.18 -1.16
C GLY A 171 -25.19 -8.52 -2.50
N SER A 172 -26.30 -7.86 -2.82
CA SER A 172 -27.03 -8.03 -4.09
C SER A 172 -26.51 -7.14 -5.22
N ARG A 173 -25.56 -6.26 -4.96
CA ARG A 173 -25.03 -5.32 -5.94
C ARG A 173 -23.76 -5.83 -6.57
N ILE A 174 -23.63 -5.59 -7.87
CA ILE A 174 -22.47 -5.99 -8.63
C ILE A 174 -22.13 -4.88 -9.63
N PHE A 175 -20.83 -4.60 -9.81
CA PHE A 175 -20.33 -3.84 -10.94
C PHE A 175 -19.23 -4.61 -11.65
N TYR A 176 -19.03 -4.30 -12.92
CA TYR A 176 -18.06 -4.95 -13.79
C TYR A 176 -17.01 -3.95 -14.23
N TYR A 177 -15.79 -4.39 -14.35
CA TYR A 177 -14.68 -3.59 -14.85
C TYR A 177 -13.68 -4.47 -15.60
N THR A 178 -13.03 -3.92 -16.59
CA THR A 178 -11.90 -4.58 -17.27
C THR A 178 -10.65 -3.78 -16.94
N ILE A 179 -9.82 -4.34 -16.08
CA ILE A 179 -8.55 -3.71 -15.69
C ILE A 179 -7.50 -3.94 -16.79
N PRO A 180 -6.81 -2.88 -17.28
CA PRO A 180 -5.75 -3.02 -18.25
C PRO A 180 -4.63 -3.93 -17.73
N LYS A 181 -3.83 -4.47 -18.67
CA LYS A 181 -2.62 -5.19 -18.31
C LYS A 181 -1.69 -4.33 -17.48
N PHE A 182 -0.98 -4.93 -16.54
CA PHE A 182 0.08 -4.29 -15.74
C PHE A 182 -0.35 -2.94 -15.13
N SER A 183 -1.48 -2.90 -14.47
CA SER A 183 -2.04 -1.66 -13.98
C SER A 183 -2.61 -1.77 -12.58
N VAL A 184 -2.89 -0.61 -11.99
CA VAL A 184 -3.53 -0.44 -10.69
C VAL A 184 -4.79 0.39 -10.88
N VAL A 185 -5.87 0.00 -10.23
CA VAL A 185 -7.11 0.77 -10.15
C VAL A 185 -7.59 0.87 -8.72
N SER A 186 -8.13 2.04 -8.37
CA SER A 186 -8.79 2.27 -7.08
C SER A 186 -10.23 2.63 -7.31
N PHE A 187 -11.12 1.97 -6.58
CA PHE A 187 -12.55 2.20 -6.58
C PHE A 187 -12.98 2.84 -5.26
N TYR A 188 -13.95 3.72 -5.37
CA TYR A 188 -14.65 4.31 -4.25
C TYR A 188 -16.13 4.32 -4.54
N TRP A 189 -16.96 3.87 -3.59
CA TRP A 189 -18.42 3.94 -3.74
C TRP A 189 -19.12 4.11 -2.39
N VAL A 190 -20.29 4.68 -2.44
CA VAL A 190 -21.17 4.86 -1.29
C VAL A 190 -22.37 3.94 -1.45
N GLN A 191 -22.77 3.28 -0.39
CA GLN A 191 -24.06 2.60 -0.42
C GLN A 191 -25.19 3.65 -0.36
N PRO A 192 -26.23 3.55 -1.21
CA PRO A 192 -27.42 4.36 -1.03
C PRO A 192 -27.99 4.12 0.37
N LYS A 193 -28.42 5.19 1.02
CA LYS A 193 -29.18 5.07 2.25
C LYS A 193 -30.39 4.17 1.98
N SER A 194 -30.62 3.18 2.84
CA SER A 194 -31.86 2.41 2.79
C SER A 194 -32.99 3.39 3.02
N THR A 195 -33.84 3.59 2.03
CA THR A 195 -35.14 4.26 2.23
C THR A 195 -35.97 3.28 3.05
N THR A 196 -35.97 3.48 4.37
CA THR A 196 -36.99 2.90 5.27
C THR A 196 -38.30 3.58 5.05
#